data_be804ef86db758531575b1ae25afe587
#
_entry.id   be804ef86db758531575b1ae25afe587
#
_cell.length_a   1.000
_cell.length_b   1.000
_cell.length_c   1.000
_cell.angle_alpha   90.00
_cell.angle_beta   90.00
_cell.angle_gamma   90.00
#
_symmetry.space_group_name_H-M   'P 1'
#
loop_
_entity.id
_entity.type
_entity.pdbx_description
1 polymer ?
#
loop_
_entity_poly.entity_id
_entity_poly.type
_entity_poly.pdbx_seq_one_letter_code
_entity_poly.pdbx_strand_id
1 'polypeptide(L)'
;MTSWYKKFASQPHQPFFTNGVIFFILFITLFAFAYSNSLNLDTSLLTYHAYALIFVVFIQFFLGFLFVVFPKFLMQSEIASKDYMGQFFLYFISSLGILLSLIFYSQITILFQLLMLFAQILSFRLLYSIHKKSIMKDKNDTKWVLMAFSTGIVSHFLYIVSEFDFDSSYLVSKIAINSGFYLFLFMIIFIISQRMIPFFTRVMVPEYVINKSPKLLDTIFFLLLLKVILLSFDNPKLNLF
;
A
#
# COMPACT_ATOMS: atom_id res chain seq x y z
N MET A 1 -12.83 -17.15 -23.57
CA MET A 1 -11.75 -16.95 -22.57
C MET A 1 -11.02 -18.27 -22.38
N THR A 2 -9.70 -18.26 -22.49
CA THR A 2 -8.87 -19.45 -22.29
C THR A 2 -8.99 -19.97 -20.85
N SER A 3 -8.85 -21.29 -20.65
CA SER A 3 -8.90 -21.93 -19.32
C SER A 3 -7.92 -21.28 -18.34
N TRP A 4 -6.75 -20.85 -18.83
CA TRP A 4 -5.73 -20.15 -18.04
C TRP A 4 -6.23 -18.82 -17.46
N TYR A 5 -6.85 -17.96 -18.27
CA TYR A 5 -7.36 -16.67 -17.81
C TYR A 5 -8.44 -16.82 -16.74
N LYS A 6 -9.35 -17.78 -16.89
CA LYS A 6 -10.36 -18.07 -15.88
C LYS A 6 -9.72 -18.46 -14.54
N LYS A 7 -8.66 -19.25 -14.57
CA LYS A 7 -7.91 -19.63 -13.38
C LYS A 7 -7.18 -18.43 -12.78
N PHE A 8 -6.46 -17.65 -13.59
CA PHE A 8 -5.74 -16.45 -13.16
C PHE A 8 -6.65 -15.38 -12.53
N ALA A 9 -7.84 -15.21 -13.07
CA ALA A 9 -8.85 -14.26 -12.59
C ALA A 9 -9.84 -14.87 -11.59
N SER A 10 -9.55 -16.04 -11.00
CA SER A 10 -10.50 -16.71 -10.09
C SER A 10 -10.48 -16.15 -8.68
N GLN A 11 -9.32 -15.64 -8.22
CA GLN A 11 -9.11 -15.08 -6.89
C GLN A 11 -8.25 -13.82 -6.96
N PRO A 12 -8.54 -12.76 -6.21
CA PRO A 12 -7.82 -11.49 -6.28
C PRO A 12 -6.31 -11.61 -6.02
N HIS A 13 -5.89 -12.50 -5.12
CA HIS A 13 -4.47 -12.65 -4.79
C HIS A 13 -3.62 -13.13 -5.97
N GLN A 14 -4.19 -13.90 -6.91
CA GLN A 14 -3.42 -14.42 -8.05
C GLN A 14 -2.91 -13.30 -8.95
N PRO A 15 -3.74 -12.41 -9.54
CA PRO A 15 -3.25 -11.32 -10.37
C PRO A 15 -2.41 -10.30 -9.58
N PHE A 16 -2.85 -9.90 -8.39
CA PHE A 16 -2.17 -8.86 -7.64
C PHE A 16 -0.81 -9.30 -7.08
N PHE A 17 -0.68 -10.52 -6.55
CA PHE A 17 0.62 -11.04 -6.09
C PHE A 17 1.57 -11.27 -7.26
N THR A 18 1.08 -11.81 -8.38
CA THR A 18 1.91 -11.98 -9.58
C THR A 18 2.47 -10.63 -10.03
N ASN A 19 1.63 -9.60 -10.10
CA ASN A 19 2.03 -8.26 -10.48
C ASN A 19 3.02 -7.67 -9.47
N GLY A 20 2.73 -7.80 -8.18
CA GLY A 20 3.60 -7.36 -7.09
C GLY A 20 5.00 -7.98 -7.17
N VAL A 21 5.10 -9.30 -7.42
CA VAL A 21 6.39 -10.00 -7.56
C VAL A 21 7.15 -9.52 -8.80
N ILE A 22 6.47 -9.43 -9.95
CA ILE A 22 7.11 -8.97 -11.20
C ILE A 22 7.69 -7.56 -11.00
N PHE A 23 6.89 -6.61 -10.52
CA PHE A 23 7.35 -5.24 -10.34
C PHE A 23 8.33 -5.09 -9.18
N PHE A 24 8.24 -5.90 -8.13
CA PHE A 24 9.29 -5.94 -7.11
C PHE A 24 10.65 -6.26 -7.72
N ILE A 25 10.74 -7.32 -8.53
CA ILE A 25 12.00 -7.71 -9.20
C ILE A 25 12.47 -6.60 -10.13
N LEU A 26 11.59 -6.03 -10.95
CA LEU A 26 11.94 -5.00 -11.92
C LEU A 26 12.43 -3.71 -11.24
N PHE A 27 11.74 -3.23 -10.19
CA PHE A 27 12.14 -2.00 -9.48
C PHE A 27 13.40 -2.18 -8.64
N ILE A 28 13.62 -3.36 -8.02
CA ILE A 28 14.88 -3.66 -7.33
C ILE A 28 16.04 -3.75 -8.31
N THR A 29 15.81 -4.34 -9.48
CA THR A 29 16.83 -4.42 -10.54
C THR A 29 17.19 -3.02 -11.05
N LEU A 30 16.18 -2.17 -11.31
CA LEU A 30 16.38 -0.77 -11.69
C LEU A 30 17.18 -0.01 -10.61
N PHE A 31 16.82 -0.19 -9.34
CA PHE A 31 17.53 0.39 -8.21
C PHE A 31 19.00 -0.05 -8.18
N ALA A 32 19.28 -1.34 -8.37
CA ALA A 32 20.64 -1.87 -8.38
C ALA A 32 21.50 -1.29 -9.52
N PHE A 33 20.95 -1.15 -10.73
CA PHE A 33 21.64 -0.51 -11.84
C PHE A 33 21.89 0.98 -11.61
N ALA A 34 20.91 1.70 -11.05
CA ALA A 34 21.09 3.10 -10.73
C ALA A 34 22.08 3.31 -9.56
N TYR A 35 22.06 2.45 -8.54
CA TYR A 35 23.01 2.49 -7.43
C TYR A 35 24.46 2.20 -7.86
N SER A 36 24.66 1.30 -8.83
CA SER A 36 25.98 1.01 -9.40
C SER A 36 26.47 2.03 -10.42
N ASN A 37 25.76 3.13 -10.62
CA ASN A 37 26.00 4.15 -11.66
C ASN A 37 26.01 3.59 -13.10
N SER A 38 25.43 2.42 -13.31
CA SER A 38 25.25 1.83 -14.65
C SER A 38 24.07 2.44 -15.40
N LEU A 39 23.18 3.11 -14.67
CA LEU A 39 22.03 3.86 -15.20
C LEU A 39 21.86 5.15 -14.39
N ASN A 40 21.80 6.29 -15.09
CA ASN A 40 21.51 7.56 -14.43
C ASN A 40 20.00 7.82 -14.46
N LEU A 41 19.43 8.09 -13.29
CA LEU A 41 18.05 8.53 -13.15
C LEU A 41 18.01 10.01 -12.77
N ASP A 42 17.08 10.75 -13.36
CA ASP A 42 16.89 12.19 -13.08
C ASP A 42 16.24 12.47 -11.71
N THR A 43 16.04 11.43 -10.89
CA THR A 43 15.37 11.53 -9.60
C THR A 43 16.27 11.04 -8.46
N SER A 44 16.00 11.52 -7.23
CA SER A 44 16.68 11.01 -6.04
C SER A 44 16.47 9.51 -5.88
N LEU A 45 17.56 8.75 -5.94
CA LEU A 45 17.55 7.29 -5.93
C LEU A 45 16.82 6.71 -4.70
N LEU A 46 17.10 7.23 -3.50
CA LEU A 46 16.49 6.73 -2.27
C LEU A 46 14.99 7.07 -2.19
N THR A 47 14.61 8.28 -2.58
CA THR A 47 13.21 8.72 -2.60
C THR A 47 12.39 7.91 -3.58
N TYR A 48 12.93 7.71 -4.79
CA TYR A 48 12.32 6.86 -5.80
C TYR A 48 12.17 5.40 -5.33
N HIS A 49 13.22 4.84 -4.72
CA HIS A 49 13.16 3.47 -4.21
C HIS A 49 12.07 3.31 -3.15
N ALA A 50 11.99 4.23 -2.20
CA ALA A 50 10.94 4.25 -1.18
C ALA A 50 9.55 4.38 -1.79
N TYR A 51 9.37 5.31 -2.75
CA TYR A 51 8.12 5.49 -3.49
C TYR A 51 7.68 4.20 -4.19
N ALA A 52 8.57 3.58 -4.97
CA ALA A 52 8.26 2.38 -5.73
C ALA A 52 7.85 1.22 -4.82
N LEU A 53 8.53 1.02 -3.70
CA LEU A 53 8.16 -0.03 -2.75
C LEU A 53 6.82 0.26 -2.08
N ILE A 54 6.58 1.49 -1.59
CA ILE A 54 5.38 1.82 -0.81
C ILE A 54 4.14 1.86 -1.72
N PHE A 55 4.18 2.65 -2.79
CA PHE A 55 2.99 3.00 -3.56
C PHE A 55 2.77 2.18 -4.83
N VAL A 56 3.80 1.41 -5.27
CA VAL A 56 3.68 0.59 -6.48
C VAL A 56 3.69 -0.91 -6.13
N VAL A 57 4.65 -1.37 -5.36
CA VAL A 57 4.86 -2.81 -5.12
C VAL A 57 4.02 -3.33 -3.96
N PHE A 58 4.25 -2.84 -2.73
CA PHE A 58 3.60 -3.41 -1.55
C PHE A 58 2.10 -3.21 -1.53
N ILE A 59 1.58 -2.14 -2.10
CA ILE A 59 0.14 -1.94 -2.22
C ILE A 59 -0.54 -3.11 -2.96
N GLN A 60 0.10 -3.68 -3.96
CA GLN A 60 -0.46 -4.79 -4.72
C GLN A 60 -0.52 -6.08 -3.89
N PHE A 61 0.52 -6.35 -3.10
CA PHE A 61 0.46 -7.46 -2.14
C PHE A 61 -0.66 -7.27 -1.14
N PHE A 62 -0.81 -6.06 -0.58
CA PHE A 62 -1.91 -5.77 0.35
C PHE A 62 -3.28 -5.90 -0.29
N LEU A 63 -3.46 -5.40 -1.51
CA LEU A 63 -4.75 -5.52 -2.21
C LEU A 63 -5.08 -6.97 -2.57
N GLY A 64 -4.10 -7.74 -3.03
CA GLY A 64 -4.29 -9.17 -3.29
C GLY A 64 -4.77 -9.91 -2.05
N PHE A 65 -4.25 -9.55 -0.87
CA PHE A 65 -4.68 -10.10 0.40
C PHE A 65 -6.02 -9.50 0.87
N LEU A 66 -6.14 -8.18 0.92
CA LEU A 66 -7.33 -7.50 1.43
C LEU A 66 -8.60 -7.83 0.65
N PHE A 67 -8.53 -7.92 -0.67
CA PHE A 67 -9.70 -8.27 -1.49
C PHE A 67 -10.21 -9.69 -1.22
N VAL A 68 -9.38 -10.57 -0.64
CA VAL A 68 -9.80 -11.90 -0.17
C VAL A 68 -10.34 -11.86 1.26
N VAL A 69 -9.61 -11.20 2.19
CA VAL A 69 -9.93 -11.33 3.61
C VAL A 69 -10.89 -10.28 4.13
N PHE A 70 -10.92 -9.07 3.53
CA PHE A 70 -11.73 -7.97 4.00
C PHE A 70 -13.26 -8.27 3.95
N PRO A 71 -13.81 -8.85 2.85
CA PRO A 71 -15.18 -9.33 2.84
C PRO A 71 -15.46 -10.38 3.91
N LYS A 72 -14.50 -11.33 4.10
CA LYS A 72 -14.64 -12.39 5.12
C LYS A 72 -14.66 -11.82 6.54
N PHE A 73 -13.89 -10.77 6.82
CA PHE A 73 -13.94 -10.07 8.11
C PHE A 73 -15.32 -9.48 8.42
N LEU A 74 -16.10 -9.20 7.40
CA LEU A 74 -17.40 -8.56 7.48
C LEU A 74 -18.57 -9.52 7.16
N MET A 75 -18.29 -10.83 7.06
CA MET A 75 -19.28 -11.85 6.67
C MET A 75 -20.00 -11.50 5.34
N GLN A 76 -19.26 -10.93 4.41
CA GLN A 76 -19.75 -10.60 3.07
C GLN A 76 -19.31 -11.64 2.05
N SER A 77 -20.01 -11.72 0.91
CA SER A 77 -19.63 -12.54 -0.23
C SER A 77 -18.28 -12.10 -0.83
N GLU A 78 -17.62 -13.02 -1.51
CA GLU A 78 -16.38 -12.74 -2.24
C GLU A 78 -16.60 -11.67 -3.31
N ILE A 79 -15.54 -10.88 -3.58
CA ILE A 79 -15.56 -9.84 -4.60
C ILE A 79 -15.58 -10.52 -5.98
N ALA A 80 -16.49 -10.09 -6.84
CA ALA A 80 -16.58 -10.62 -8.19
C ALA A 80 -15.35 -10.26 -9.03
N SER A 81 -14.88 -11.17 -9.89
CA SER A 81 -13.67 -10.96 -10.70
C SER A 81 -13.71 -9.69 -11.56
N LYS A 82 -14.90 -9.31 -12.06
CA LYS A 82 -15.09 -8.07 -12.82
C LYS A 82 -14.73 -6.81 -12.03
N ASP A 83 -14.92 -6.81 -10.70
CA ASP A 83 -14.74 -5.64 -9.84
C ASP A 83 -13.26 -5.41 -9.47
N TYR A 84 -12.44 -6.47 -9.38
CA TYR A 84 -11.01 -6.33 -9.09
C TYR A 84 -10.10 -6.44 -10.32
N MET A 85 -10.51 -7.13 -11.40
CA MET A 85 -9.67 -7.26 -12.60
C MET A 85 -9.48 -5.93 -13.33
N GLY A 86 -10.51 -5.06 -13.36
CA GLY A 86 -10.36 -3.71 -13.89
C GLY A 86 -9.30 -2.90 -13.12
N GLN A 87 -9.33 -3.01 -11.79
CA GLN A 87 -8.33 -2.36 -10.92
C GLN A 87 -6.93 -2.97 -11.14
N PHE A 88 -6.83 -4.29 -11.24
CA PHE A 88 -5.57 -4.97 -11.56
C PHE A 88 -4.92 -4.41 -12.84
N PHE A 89 -5.67 -4.23 -13.91
CA PHE A 89 -5.13 -3.66 -15.15
C PHE A 89 -4.66 -2.20 -14.97
N LEU A 90 -5.36 -1.41 -14.17
CA LEU A 90 -4.91 -0.04 -13.84
C LEU A 90 -3.58 -0.07 -13.09
N TYR A 91 -3.44 -0.94 -12.08
CA TYR A 91 -2.17 -1.10 -11.34
C TYR A 91 -1.06 -1.60 -12.26
N PHE A 92 -1.33 -2.56 -13.13
CA PHE A 92 -0.36 -3.07 -14.08
C PHE A 92 0.15 -1.98 -15.03
N ILE A 93 -0.77 -1.26 -15.68
CA ILE A 93 -0.43 -0.17 -16.62
C ILE A 93 0.32 0.95 -15.91
N SER A 94 -0.12 1.35 -14.71
CA SER A 94 0.56 2.39 -13.93
C SER A 94 1.97 1.96 -13.53
N SER A 95 2.14 0.73 -13.04
CA SER A 95 3.45 0.21 -12.63
C SER A 95 4.42 0.13 -13.80
N LEU A 96 3.94 -0.37 -14.95
CA LEU A 96 4.73 -0.45 -16.18
C LEU A 96 5.08 0.95 -16.70
N GLY A 97 4.10 1.86 -16.70
CA GLY A 97 4.30 3.24 -17.12
C GLY A 97 5.32 3.98 -16.25
N ILE A 98 5.24 3.84 -14.92
CA ILE A 98 6.22 4.41 -13.99
C ILE A 98 7.61 3.84 -14.28
N LEU A 99 7.73 2.51 -14.41
CA LEU A 99 9.03 1.87 -14.68
C LEU A 99 9.66 2.38 -15.99
N LEU A 100 8.89 2.38 -17.07
CA LEU A 100 9.37 2.80 -18.38
C LEU A 100 9.67 4.29 -18.44
N SER A 101 8.83 5.12 -17.82
CA SER A 101 9.04 6.57 -17.81
C SER A 101 10.31 6.95 -17.05
N LEU A 102 10.62 6.30 -15.95
CA LEU A 102 11.85 6.54 -15.19
C LEU A 102 13.11 6.19 -15.99
N ILE A 103 13.03 5.21 -16.88
CA ILE A 103 14.18 4.80 -17.71
C ILE A 103 14.34 5.70 -18.94
N PHE A 104 13.24 6.08 -19.59
CA PHE A 104 13.28 6.71 -20.91
C PHE A 104 12.90 8.17 -20.92
N TYR A 105 11.96 8.59 -20.05
CA TYR A 105 11.43 9.96 -20.07
C TYR A 105 10.74 10.33 -18.76
N SER A 106 11.51 10.73 -17.76
CA SER A 106 11.08 10.98 -16.38
C SER A 106 9.93 11.98 -16.24
N GLN A 107 9.81 12.94 -17.17
CA GLN A 107 8.79 14.00 -17.14
C GLN A 107 7.35 13.48 -17.22
N ILE A 108 7.11 12.32 -17.82
CA ILE A 108 5.76 11.73 -17.89
C ILE A 108 5.44 10.78 -16.72
N THR A 109 6.37 10.55 -15.80
CA THR A 109 6.17 9.67 -14.65
C THR A 109 4.97 10.09 -13.82
N ILE A 110 4.76 11.38 -13.64
CA ILE A 110 3.64 11.96 -12.90
C ILE A 110 2.27 11.52 -13.45
N LEU A 111 2.15 11.32 -14.76
CA LEU A 111 0.90 10.83 -15.37
C LEU A 111 0.56 9.42 -14.87
N PHE A 112 1.56 8.54 -14.80
CA PHE A 112 1.37 7.17 -14.33
C PHE A 112 1.24 7.08 -12.80
N GLN A 113 1.84 8.01 -12.07
CA GLN A 113 1.61 8.16 -10.63
C GLN A 113 0.17 8.60 -10.33
N LEU A 114 -0.38 9.55 -11.10
CA LEU A 114 -1.78 9.94 -10.99
C LEU A 114 -2.72 8.78 -11.35
N LEU A 115 -2.39 7.98 -12.37
CA LEU A 115 -3.16 6.79 -12.71
C LEU A 115 -3.11 5.74 -11.58
N MET A 116 -1.95 5.56 -10.95
CA MET A 116 -1.77 4.71 -9.77
C MET A 116 -2.60 5.21 -8.58
N LEU A 117 -2.58 6.51 -8.30
CA LEU A 117 -3.40 7.13 -7.26
C LEU A 117 -4.90 6.93 -7.53
N PHE A 118 -5.32 7.08 -8.77
CA PHE A 118 -6.72 6.80 -9.18
C PHE A 118 -7.10 5.34 -8.92
N ALA A 119 -6.22 4.38 -9.26
CA ALA A 119 -6.44 2.97 -8.97
C ALA A 119 -6.57 2.72 -7.45
N GLN A 120 -5.76 3.39 -6.62
CA GLN A 120 -5.87 3.33 -5.16
C GLN A 120 -7.21 3.86 -4.64
N ILE A 121 -7.69 4.97 -5.17
CA ILE A 121 -9.00 5.54 -4.83
C ILE A 121 -10.14 4.57 -5.19
N LEU A 122 -10.06 3.90 -6.34
CA LEU A 122 -11.05 2.88 -6.73
C LEU A 122 -11.03 1.69 -5.77
N SER A 123 -9.84 1.22 -5.38
CA SER A 123 -9.68 0.14 -4.42
C SER A 123 -10.24 0.51 -3.05
N PHE A 124 -9.97 1.71 -2.58
CA PHE A 124 -10.56 2.25 -1.35
C PHE A 124 -12.09 2.30 -1.41
N ARG A 125 -12.66 2.81 -2.51
CA ARG A 125 -14.11 2.87 -2.70
C ARG A 125 -14.76 1.49 -2.65
N LEU A 126 -14.11 0.48 -3.24
CA LEU A 126 -14.59 -0.91 -3.18
C LEU A 126 -14.59 -1.43 -1.74
N LEU A 127 -13.48 -1.32 -1.02
CA LEU A 127 -13.39 -1.73 0.38
C LEU A 127 -14.39 -0.97 1.26
N TYR A 128 -14.51 0.34 1.08
CA TYR A 128 -15.47 1.17 1.81
C TYR A 128 -16.92 0.73 1.55
N SER A 129 -17.27 0.40 0.30
CA SER A 129 -18.60 -0.08 -0.05
C SER A 129 -18.96 -1.39 0.66
N ILE A 130 -17.98 -2.32 0.75
CA ILE A 130 -18.11 -3.59 1.48
C ILE A 130 -18.29 -3.33 2.98
N HIS A 131 -17.50 -2.42 3.55
CA HIS A 131 -17.62 -2.04 4.96
C HIS A 131 -18.99 -1.42 5.27
N LYS A 132 -19.47 -0.54 4.41
CA LYS A 132 -20.78 0.13 4.58
C LYS A 132 -21.95 -0.85 4.53
N LYS A 133 -21.91 -1.82 3.61
CA LYS A 133 -22.98 -2.82 3.41
C LYS A 133 -23.04 -3.87 4.51
N SER A 134 -21.98 -4.06 5.29
CA SER A 134 -21.97 -5.06 6.35
C SER A 134 -22.92 -4.70 7.49
N ILE A 135 -23.62 -5.70 8.01
CA ILE A 135 -24.50 -5.62 9.19
C ILE A 135 -23.79 -5.98 10.51
N MET A 136 -22.51 -6.34 10.44
CA MET A 136 -21.70 -6.68 11.63
C MET A 136 -21.67 -5.52 12.62
N LYS A 137 -21.81 -5.83 13.91
CA LYS A 137 -21.73 -4.84 15.00
C LYS A 137 -20.29 -4.37 15.23
N ASP A 138 -19.34 -5.31 15.27
CA ASP A 138 -17.92 -5.00 15.42
C ASP A 138 -17.23 -4.91 14.05
N LYS A 139 -16.89 -3.70 13.67
CA LYS A 139 -16.17 -3.37 12.44
C LYS A 139 -14.85 -2.64 12.72
N ASN A 140 -14.35 -2.70 13.95
CA ASN A 140 -13.21 -1.91 14.37
C ASN A 140 -11.97 -2.17 13.49
N ASP A 141 -11.61 -3.43 13.26
CA ASP A 141 -10.44 -3.78 12.45
C ASP A 141 -10.56 -3.26 11.01
N THR A 142 -11.73 -3.41 10.39
CA THR A 142 -11.97 -2.94 9.01
C THR A 142 -12.04 -1.42 8.92
N LYS A 143 -12.53 -0.73 9.96
CA LYS A 143 -12.46 0.73 10.08
C LYS A 143 -10.99 1.20 10.08
N TRP A 144 -10.14 0.55 10.85
CA TRP A 144 -8.72 0.87 10.92
C TRP A 144 -7.97 0.57 9.62
N VAL A 145 -8.33 -0.53 8.91
CA VAL A 145 -7.80 -0.79 7.55
C VAL A 145 -8.17 0.35 6.61
N LEU A 146 -9.42 0.80 6.62
CA LEU A 146 -9.84 1.94 5.78
C LEU A 146 -9.14 3.24 6.17
N MET A 147 -8.93 3.48 7.46
CA MET A 147 -8.18 4.65 7.93
C MET A 147 -6.73 4.60 7.47
N ALA A 148 -6.04 3.48 7.64
CA ALA A 148 -4.68 3.30 7.14
C ALA A 148 -4.60 3.44 5.61
N PHE A 149 -5.58 2.90 4.88
CA PHE A 149 -5.62 3.04 3.42
C PHE A 149 -5.86 4.49 2.98
N SER A 150 -6.71 5.24 3.70
CA SER A 150 -6.93 6.67 3.42
C SER A 150 -5.67 7.50 3.67
N THR A 151 -4.90 7.21 4.74
CA THR A 151 -3.59 7.85 4.94
C THR A 151 -2.62 7.52 3.80
N GLY A 152 -2.66 6.29 3.25
CA GLY A 152 -1.88 5.91 2.07
C GLY A 152 -2.21 6.74 0.83
N ILE A 153 -3.50 6.98 0.57
CA ILE A 153 -3.94 7.85 -0.54
C ILE A 153 -3.45 9.28 -0.35
N VAL A 154 -3.60 9.83 0.85
CA VAL A 154 -3.12 11.20 1.17
C VAL A 154 -1.60 11.27 1.03
N SER A 155 -0.87 10.28 1.55
CA SER A 155 0.59 10.20 1.43
C SER A 155 1.05 10.14 -0.03
N HIS A 156 0.37 9.34 -0.85
CA HIS A 156 0.69 9.26 -2.29
C HIS A 156 0.42 10.57 -3.01
N PHE A 157 -0.71 11.21 -2.72
CA PHE A 157 -1.01 12.54 -3.25
C PHE A 157 0.05 13.58 -2.85
N LEU A 158 0.46 13.61 -1.57
CA LEU A 158 1.52 14.49 -1.10
C LEU A 158 2.86 14.21 -1.81
N TYR A 159 3.17 12.94 -2.07
CA TYR A 159 4.36 12.59 -2.84
C TYR A 159 4.30 13.19 -4.26
N ILE A 160 3.19 13.03 -4.97
CA ILE A 160 3.01 13.62 -6.31
C ILE A 160 3.13 15.15 -6.27
N VAL A 161 2.55 15.80 -5.26
CA VAL A 161 2.69 17.25 -5.07
C VAL A 161 4.15 17.63 -4.84
N SER A 162 4.92 16.83 -4.12
CA SER A 162 6.32 17.13 -3.85
C SER A 162 7.25 17.04 -5.07
N GLU A 163 6.78 16.46 -6.18
CA GLU A 163 7.56 16.44 -7.44
C GLU A 163 7.51 17.78 -8.20
N PHE A 164 6.61 18.69 -7.81
CA PHE A 164 6.64 20.07 -8.29
C PHE A 164 7.69 20.84 -7.48
N ASP A 165 8.48 21.66 -8.18
CA ASP A 165 9.56 22.45 -7.56
C ASP A 165 8.98 23.65 -6.78
N PHE A 166 9.08 23.60 -5.45
CA PHE A 166 8.73 24.67 -4.52
C PHE A 166 9.53 24.53 -3.21
N ASP A 167 9.66 25.61 -2.45
CA ASP A 167 10.57 25.74 -1.29
C ASP A 167 10.46 24.58 -0.26
N SER A 168 9.28 24.01 -0.09
CA SER A 168 9.03 22.95 0.89
C SER A 168 8.87 21.56 0.26
N SER A 169 9.14 21.36 -1.03
CA SER A 169 8.95 20.10 -1.76
C SER A 169 9.66 18.92 -1.09
N TYR A 170 10.90 19.11 -0.62
CA TYR A 170 11.65 18.10 0.12
C TYR A 170 10.97 17.68 1.43
N LEU A 171 10.46 18.65 2.21
CA LEU A 171 9.73 18.34 3.46
C LEU A 171 8.44 17.56 3.17
N VAL A 172 7.69 17.96 2.14
CA VAL A 172 6.46 17.29 1.72
C VAL A 172 6.75 15.86 1.26
N SER A 173 7.81 15.64 0.50
CA SER A 173 8.27 14.31 0.09
C SER A 173 8.62 13.44 1.30
N LYS A 174 9.35 13.99 2.28
CA LYS A 174 9.73 13.29 3.52
C LYS A 174 8.50 12.91 4.35
N ILE A 175 7.52 13.81 4.50
CA ILE A 175 6.24 13.52 5.15
C ILE A 175 5.48 12.43 4.39
N ALA A 176 5.42 12.51 3.07
CA ALA A 176 4.72 11.55 2.22
C ALA A 176 5.29 10.14 2.35
N ILE A 177 6.61 9.99 2.28
CA ILE A 177 7.27 8.68 2.42
C ILE A 177 7.11 8.13 3.84
N ASN A 178 7.36 8.94 4.88
CA ASN A 178 7.21 8.49 6.26
C ASN A 178 5.76 8.10 6.60
N SER A 179 4.77 8.91 6.20
CA SER A 179 3.36 8.58 6.45
C SER A 179 2.91 7.38 5.61
N GLY A 180 3.34 7.26 4.36
CA GLY A 180 3.09 6.09 3.52
C GLY A 180 3.67 4.80 4.10
N PHE A 181 4.87 4.85 4.68
CA PHE A 181 5.47 3.69 5.31
C PHE A 181 4.83 3.34 6.65
N TYR A 182 4.73 4.30 7.59
CA TYR A 182 4.29 4.01 8.97
C TYR A 182 2.77 3.98 9.12
N LEU A 183 2.04 4.99 8.60
CA LEU A 183 0.60 5.10 8.83
C LEU A 183 -0.23 4.30 7.81
N PHE A 184 0.36 3.91 6.69
CA PHE A 184 -0.30 3.07 5.70
C PHE A 184 0.23 1.64 5.75
N LEU A 185 1.46 1.36 5.25
CA LEU A 185 1.94 -0.02 5.12
C LEU A 185 2.05 -0.73 6.46
N PHE A 186 2.80 -0.16 7.39
CA PHE A 186 3.04 -0.79 8.70
C PHE A 186 1.74 -0.94 9.48
N MET A 187 0.86 0.07 9.44
CA MET A 187 -0.43 0.00 10.13
C MET A 187 -1.33 -1.09 9.57
N ILE A 188 -1.40 -1.28 8.23
CA ILE A 188 -2.13 -2.40 7.63
C ILE A 188 -1.56 -3.74 8.08
N ILE A 189 -0.24 -3.92 8.04
CA ILE A 189 0.41 -5.15 8.51
C ILE A 189 0.04 -5.42 9.96
N PHE A 190 0.11 -4.40 10.82
CA PHE A 190 -0.20 -4.53 12.24
C PHE A 190 -1.65 -4.95 12.48
N ILE A 191 -2.62 -4.29 11.80
CA ILE A 191 -4.05 -4.61 11.92
C ILE A 191 -4.33 -6.05 11.47
N ILE A 192 -3.74 -6.47 10.36
CA ILE A 192 -3.90 -7.83 9.85
C ILE A 192 -3.28 -8.83 10.82
N SER A 193 -2.06 -8.60 11.25
CA SER A 193 -1.31 -9.51 12.14
C SER A 193 -2.01 -9.71 13.48
N GLN A 194 -2.46 -8.63 14.13
CA GLN A 194 -3.18 -8.71 15.40
C GLN A 194 -4.49 -9.52 15.32
N ARG A 195 -5.08 -9.63 14.12
CA ARG A 195 -6.28 -10.44 13.90
C ARG A 195 -5.95 -11.86 13.50
N MET A 196 -5.00 -12.04 12.58
CA MET A 196 -4.72 -13.36 11.98
C MET A 196 -3.88 -14.24 12.91
N ILE A 197 -2.92 -13.69 13.65
CA ILE A 197 -2.08 -14.48 14.57
C ILE A 197 -2.94 -15.17 15.63
N PRO A 198 -3.79 -14.48 16.42
CA PRO A 198 -4.66 -15.13 17.39
C PRO A 198 -5.64 -16.12 16.76
N PHE A 199 -6.13 -15.83 15.57
CA PHE A 199 -7.02 -16.75 14.83
C PHE A 199 -6.30 -18.07 14.53
N PHE A 200 -5.10 -18.04 13.95
CA PHE A 200 -4.34 -19.25 13.65
C PHE A 200 -3.89 -19.98 14.93
N THR A 201 -3.51 -19.25 15.97
CA THR A 201 -3.19 -19.85 17.27
C THR A 201 -4.38 -20.66 17.82
N ARG A 202 -5.59 -20.09 17.74
CA ARG A 202 -6.80 -20.78 18.21
C ARG A 202 -7.15 -22.00 17.37
N VAL A 203 -6.83 -22.02 16.08
CA VAL A 203 -7.02 -23.21 15.23
C VAL A 203 -6.13 -24.37 15.70
N MET A 204 -4.90 -24.06 16.12
CA MET A 204 -3.94 -25.06 16.59
C MET A 204 -4.12 -25.42 18.09
N VAL A 205 -4.55 -24.46 18.90
CA VAL A 205 -4.76 -24.58 20.34
C VAL A 205 -6.19 -24.14 20.65
N PRO A 206 -7.19 -25.06 20.62
CA PRO A 206 -8.62 -24.71 20.75
C PRO A 206 -8.96 -23.97 22.06
N GLU A 207 -8.20 -24.19 23.13
CA GLU A 207 -8.39 -23.58 24.45
C GLU A 207 -7.82 -22.14 24.52
N TYR A 208 -7.13 -21.69 23.45
CA TYR A 208 -6.55 -20.34 23.42
C TYR A 208 -7.64 -19.26 23.45
N VAL A 209 -7.62 -18.43 24.49
CA VAL A 209 -8.54 -17.31 24.66
C VAL A 209 -7.95 -16.06 24.02
N ILE A 210 -8.65 -15.50 23.03
CA ILE A 210 -8.23 -14.27 22.38
C ILE A 210 -8.53 -13.09 23.29
N ASN A 211 -7.49 -12.49 23.87
CA ASN A 211 -7.60 -11.27 24.65
C ASN A 211 -7.27 -10.05 23.76
N LYS A 212 -8.28 -9.27 23.42
CA LYS A 212 -8.18 -8.14 22.50
C LYS A 212 -8.30 -6.83 23.28
N SER A 213 -7.24 -6.03 23.30
CA SER A 213 -7.32 -4.67 23.85
C SER A 213 -8.09 -3.74 22.91
N PRO A 214 -9.17 -3.07 23.36
CA PRO A 214 -9.95 -2.19 22.50
C PRO A 214 -9.19 -0.93 22.06
N LYS A 215 -8.19 -0.49 22.84
CA LYS A 215 -7.41 0.73 22.59
C LYS A 215 -6.09 0.47 21.85
N LEU A 216 -5.77 -0.78 21.52
CA LEU A 216 -4.47 -1.13 20.95
C LEU A 216 -4.20 -0.40 19.63
N LEU A 217 -5.18 -0.40 18.71
CA LEU A 217 -5.02 0.22 17.39
C LEU A 217 -4.93 1.76 17.49
N ASP A 218 -5.71 2.37 18.38
CA ASP A 218 -5.63 3.81 18.66
C ASP A 218 -4.25 4.20 19.17
N THR A 219 -3.73 3.44 20.14
CA THR A 219 -2.41 3.69 20.73
C THR A 219 -1.29 3.55 19.70
N ILE A 220 -1.30 2.46 18.92
CA ILE A 220 -0.28 2.22 17.87
C ILE A 220 -0.34 3.31 16.81
N PHE A 221 -1.52 3.68 16.33
CA PHE A 221 -1.67 4.74 15.34
C PHE A 221 -1.11 6.09 15.85
N PHE A 222 -1.41 6.44 17.11
CA PHE A 222 -0.88 7.66 17.72
C PHE A 222 0.64 7.64 17.83
N LEU A 223 1.24 6.52 18.26
CA LEU A 223 2.70 6.37 18.36
C LEU A 223 3.37 6.44 16.98
N LEU A 224 2.76 5.84 15.96
CA LEU A 224 3.25 5.91 14.59
C LEU A 224 3.13 7.33 14.02
N LEU A 225 2.03 8.04 14.32
CA LEU A 225 1.86 9.44 13.93
C LEU A 225 2.95 10.32 14.56
N LEU A 226 3.20 10.15 15.86
CA LEU A 226 4.29 10.85 16.56
C LEU A 226 5.64 10.55 15.90
N LYS A 227 5.90 9.28 15.57
CA LYS A 227 7.10 8.88 14.84
C LYS A 227 7.23 9.56 13.48
N VAL A 228 6.16 9.64 12.71
CA VAL A 228 6.16 10.35 11.41
C VAL A 228 6.52 11.83 11.61
N ILE A 229 5.93 12.48 12.60
CA ILE A 229 6.22 13.89 12.93
C ILE A 229 7.71 14.03 13.28
N LEU A 230 8.21 13.25 14.22
CA LEU A 230 9.61 13.31 14.64
C LEU A 230 10.58 13.11 13.47
N LEU A 231 10.38 12.06 12.67
CA LEU A 231 11.24 11.76 11.52
C LEU A 231 11.14 12.82 10.42
N SER A 232 9.98 13.42 10.20
CA SER A 232 9.79 14.39 9.12
C SER A 232 10.36 15.76 9.45
N PHE A 233 10.29 16.19 10.72
CA PHE A 233 10.80 17.47 11.20
C PHE A 233 12.15 17.37 11.92
N ASP A 234 12.83 16.20 11.81
CA ASP A 234 14.10 15.98 12.49
C ASP A 234 15.17 16.96 11.98
N ASN A 235 15.77 17.67 12.91
CA ASN A 235 16.84 18.59 12.64
C ASN A 235 18.15 17.76 12.61
N PRO A 236 19.00 17.85 11.56
CA PRO A 236 20.23 17.05 11.45
C PRO A 236 21.20 17.21 12.63
N LYS A 237 20.94 18.16 13.55
CA LYS A 237 21.70 18.33 14.80
C LYS A 237 21.25 17.40 15.94
N LEU A 238 20.16 16.64 15.79
CA LEU A 238 19.64 15.68 16.78
C LEU A 238 19.87 14.21 16.40
N ASN A 239 20.59 13.92 15.35
CA ASN A 239 21.01 12.54 14.99
C ASN A 239 22.07 12.04 16.00
N LEU A 240 21.61 11.75 17.21
CA LEU A 240 22.23 10.82 18.15
C LEU A 240 21.49 9.48 17.95
N PHE A 241 22.06 8.63 17.11
CA PHE A 241 21.82 7.22 16.75
C PHE A 241 21.48 7.00 15.29
#